data_4f8508558633ac2a6dce64081d965888
#
_entry.id   4f8508558633ac2a6dce64081d965888
#
_cell.length_a   1.000
_cell.length_b   1.000
_cell.length_c   1.000
_cell.angle_alpha   90.00
_cell.angle_beta   90.00
_cell.angle_gamma   90.00
#
_symmetry.space_group_name_H-M   'P 1'
#
loop_
_entity.id
_entity.type
_entity.pdbx_description
1 polymer ?
#
loop_
_entity_poly.entity_id
_entity_poly.type
_entity_poly.pdbx_seq_one_letter_code
_entity_poly.pdbx_strand_id
1 'polypeptide(L)'
;MQHSTQGIVLTTTRYKDNAYIVNIFTRDFGKVSYMVHHPQSKKAKVRTQHLGAMTLLDLEVLHRENKEIQHLSEAKLHPLSYALYEDPAKISICLFMADVVQKSLETRNADTDLFQFLVHCVESLVGSKQVGLFALSFLLDYAKFIGIYPYDEQENEWINYLPNDKKALFLTMLRNLQALNSSEKRTGMQLLIQYYQHFFPGMENLKSLDVLTEVFSA
;
A
#
# COMPACT_ATOMS: atom_id res chain seq x y z
N MET A 1 26.32 -5.65 -6.61
CA MET A 1 26.45 -4.75 -7.77
C MET A 1 25.60 -3.53 -7.56
N GLN A 2 25.89 -2.43 -8.26
CA GLN A 2 25.01 -1.25 -8.29
C GLN A 2 23.94 -1.46 -9.37
N HIS A 3 22.72 -1.11 -9.06
CA HIS A 3 21.58 -1.26 -9.96
C HIS A 3 20.70 -0.01 -9.89
N SER A 4 20.13 0.36 -11.04
CA SER A 4 19.09 1.38 -11.14
C SER A 4 17.73 0.66 -11.23
N THR A 5 16.77 1.05 -10.40
CA THR A 5 15.41 0.50 -10.39
C THR A 5 14.41 1.55 -9.95
N GLN A 6 13.13 1.27 -10.14
CA GLN A 6 12.06 2.05 -9.53
C GLN A 6 11.54 1.37 -8.27
N GLY A 7 11.01 2.15 -7.34
CA GLY A 7 10.45 1.61 -6.10
C GLY A 7 9.36 2.47 -5.51
N ILE A 8 8.46 1.82 -4.77
CA ILE A 8 7.36 2.43 -4.02
C ILE A 8 7.65 2.22 -2.54
N VAL A 9 7.71 3.30 -1.77
CA VAL A 9 7.95 3.25 -0.33
C VAL A 9 6.73 2.67 0.38
N LEU A 10 6.93 1.63 1.18
CA LEU A 10 5.88 1.02 1.99
C LEU A 10 5.95 1.52 3.45
N THR A 11 7.09 1.33 4.11
CA THR A 11 7.25 1.76 5.51
C THR A 11 8.62 2.37 5.73
N THR A 12 8.66 3.31 6.69
CA THR A 12 9.89 3.96 7.14
C THR A 12 9.95 3.93 8.65
N THR A 13 10.97 3.27 9.19
CA THR A 13 11.19 3.11 10.63
C THR A 13 12.52 3.73 11.03
N ARG A 14 12.50 4.59 12.04
CA ARG A 14 13.74 5.14 12.62
C ARG A 14 14.48 4.01 13.35
N TYR A 15 15.72 3.77 12.96
CA TYR A 15 16.55 2.71 13.52
C TYR A 15 17.55 3.22 14.58
N LYS A 16 18.20 4.35 14.30
CA LYS A 16 19.13 5.07 15.18
C LYS A 16 18.97 6.56 14.97
N ASP A 17 19.70 7.37 15.70
CA ASP A 17 19.58 8.84 15.64
C ASP A 17 19.65 9.41 14.23
N ASN A 18 20.46 8.82 13.37
CA ASN A 18 20.67 9.30 11.99
C ASN A 18 20.49 8.20 10.95
N ALA A 19 19.76 7.12 11.26
CA ALA A 19 19.54 6.02 10.34
C ALA A 19 18.07 5.57 10.34
N TYR A 20 17.58 5.19 9.17
CA TYR A 20 16.24 4.67 8.94
C TYR A 20 16.30 3.34 8.19
N ILE A 21 15.40 2.43 8.50
CA ILE A 21 15.10 1.25 7.69
C ILE A 21 13.85 1.59 6.89
N VAL A 22 13.95 1.47 5.58
CA VAL A 22 12.88 1.78 4.63
C VAL A 22 12.54 0.52 3.84
N ASN A 23 11.32 0.04 3.94
CA ASN A 23 10.83 -1.05 3.11
C ASN A 23 10.26 -0.47 1.83
N ILE A 24 10.80 -0.91 0.71
CA ILE A 24 10.44 -0.45 -0.62
C ILE A 24 10.04 -1.66 -1.46
N PHE A 25 8.89 -1.59 -2.13
CA PHE A 25 8.55 -2.52 -3.18
C PHE A 25 9.19 -2.04 -4.48
N THR A 26 10.20 -2.76 -4.95
CA THR A 26 10.96 -2.39 -6.13
C THR A 26 10.51 -3.20 -7.34
N ARG A 27 10.57 -2.59 -8.52
CA ARG A 27 10.20 -3.24 -9.78
C ARG A 27 11.03 -4.50 -10.05
N ASP A 28 12.34 -4.45 -9.78
CA ASP A 28 13.28 -5.47 -10.21
C ASP A 28 13.67 -6.46 -9.10
N PHE A 29 13.41 -6.14 -7.81
CA PHE A 29 13.84 -6.96 -6.66
C PHE A 29 12.71 -7.27 -5.67
N GLY A 30 11.45 -6.90 -5.98
CA GLY A 30 10.32 -7.08 -5.06
C GLY A 30 10.45 -6.24 -3.79
N LYS A 31 9.92 -6.75 -2.67
CA LYS A 31 9.94 -6.07 -1.37
C LYS A 31 11.32 -6.19 -0.71
N VAL A 32 12.02 -5.08 -0.57
CA VAL A 32 13.39 -5.00 -0.04
C VAL A 32 13.48 -3.96 1.07
N SER A 33 14.20 -4.29 2.14
CA SER A 33 14.55 -3.37 3.22
C SER A 33 15.87 -2.67 2.90
N TYR A 34 15.86 -1.35 2.97
CA TYR A 34 17.04 -0.51 2.72
C TYR A 34 17.43 0.28 3.96
N MET A 35 18.75 0.33 4.23
CA MET A 35 19.31 1.24 5.22
C MET A 35 19.59 2.60 4.56
N VAL A 36 19.05 3.66 5.16
CA VAL A 36 19.26 5.06 4.76
C VAL A 36 19.95 5.80 5.90
N HIS A 37 21.09 6.41 5.61
CA HIS A 37 21.85 7.18 6.59
C HIS A 37 21.72 8.68 6.35
N HIS A 38 21.58 9.45 7.45
CA HIS A 38 21.59 10.92 7.45
C HIS A 38 20.63 11.60 6.45
N PRO A 39 19.35 11.17 6.29
CA PRO A 39 18.46 11.74 5.28
C PRO A 39 18.08 13.21 5.55
N GLN A 40 18.40 13.73 6.73
CA GLN A 40 18.18 15.13 7.12
C GLN A 40 19.37 16.04 6.73
N SER A 41 20.48 15.46 6.30
CA SER A 41 21.67 16.24 5.88
C SER A 41 21.36 17.05 4.61
N LYS A 42 21.88 18.28 4.52
CA LYS A 42 21.76 19.12 3.32
C LYS A 42 22.38 18.47 2.07
N LYS A 43 23.34 17.58 2.25
CA LYS A 43 24.06 16.84 1.18
C LYS A 43 23.48 15.43 0.95
N ALA A 44 22.36 15.07 1.63
CA ALA A 44 21.79 13.74 1.51
C ALA A 44 21.27 13.48 0.08
N LYS A 45 21.69 12.37 -0.50
CA LYS A 45 21.17 11.86 -1.78
C LYS A 45 19.82 11.17 -1.63
N VAL A 46 19.49 10.72 -0.41
CA VAL A 46 18.17 10.23 -0.01
C VAL A 46 17.66 11.15 1.09
N ARG A 47 16.60 11.89 0.84
CA ARG A 47 16.06 12.88 1.79
C ARG A 47 14.84 12.33 2.51
N THR A 48 14.54 12.85 3.70
CA THR A 48 13.35 12.45 4.49
C THR A 48 12.05 12.58 3.71
N GLN A 49 11.92 13.60 2.86
CA GLN A 49 10.75 13.79 1.98
C GLN A 49 10.54 12.67 0.96
N HIS A 50 11.57 11.86 0.66
CA HIS A 50 11.46 10.70 -0.23
C HIS A 50 10.90 9.46 0.48
N LEU A 51 10.77 9.49 1.79
CA LEU A 51 10.50 8.31 2.61
C LEU A 51 9.03 8.19 3.05
N GLY A 52 8.14 8.96 2.46
CA GLY A 52 6.70 8.87 2.72
C GLY A 52 6.06 7.63 2.08
N ALA A 53 4.95 7.16 2.68
CA ALA A 53 4.20 6.02 2.17
C ALA A 53 3.71 6.25 0.73
N MET A 54 3.77 5.22 -0.12
CA MET A 54 3.43 5.22 -1.55
C MET A 54 4.22 6.22 -2.40
N THR A 55 5.32 6.80 -1.88
CA THR A 55 6.23 7.62 -2.69
C THR A 55 6.87 6.76 -3.76
N LEU A 56 6.72 7.15 -5.02
CA LEU A 56 7.40 6.55 -6.17
C LEU A 56 8.77 7.20 -6.34
N LEU A 57 9.80 6.38 -6.46
CA LEU A 57 11.21 6.79 -6.51
C LEU A 57 11.95 6.12 -7.68
N ASP A 58 12.85 6.88 -8.30
CA ASP A 58 13.94 6.32 -9.10
C ASP A 58 15.13 6.09 -8.16
N LEU A 59 15.64 4.87 -8.08
CA LEU A 59 16.57 4.38 -7.07
C LEU A 59 17.90 3.95 -7.68
N GLU A 60 19.01 4.29 -6.99
CA GLU A 60 20.30 3.65 -7.17
C GLU A 60 20.59 2.81 -5.92
N VAL A 61 20.69 1.49 -6.09
CA VAL A 61 20.82 0.55 -4.99
C VAL A 61 22.05 -0.34 -5.12
N LEU A 62 22.63 -0.73 -3.98
CA LEU A 62 23.62 -1.78 -3.90
C LEU A 62 22.93 -3.06 -3.44
N HIS A 63 22.60 -3.94 -4.39
CA HIS A 63 21.94 -5.21 -4.08
C HIS A 63 22.96 -6.34 -3.92
N ARG A 64 22.84 -7.09 -2.80
CA ARG A 64 23.66 -8.26 -2.46
C ARG A 64 22.74 -9.38 -1.98
N GLU A 65 22.76 -10.53 -2.65
CA GLU A 65 21.87 -11.66 -2.39
C GLU A 65 21.89 -12.16 -0.93
N ASN A 66 23.05 -12.08 -0.26
CA ASN A 66 23.25 -12.59 1.11
C ASN A 66 22.96 -11.54 2.20
N LYS A 67 22.34 -10.40 1.88
CA LYS A 67 22.01 -9.38 2.87
C LYS A 67 20.51 -9.17 2.95
N GLU A 68 19.97 -9.18 4.17
CA GLU A 68 18.55 -8.86 4.42
C GLU A 68 18.28 -7.37 4.26
N ILE A 69 19.17 -6.51 4.75
CA ILE A 69 19.06 -5.06 4.63
C ILE A 69 20.08 -4.58 3.60
N GLN A 70 19.59 -4.01 2.53
CA GLN A 70 20.38 -3.50 1.43
C GLN A 70 20.80 -2.04 1.67
N HIS A 71 21.62 -1.49 0.78
CA HIS A 71 22.04 -0.09 0.84
C HIS A 71 21.39 0.73 -0.27
N LEU A 72 20.71 1.81 0.11
CA LEU A 72 20.14 2.80 -0.80
C LEU A 72 21.17 3.92 -1.00
N SER A 73 21.75 4.00 -2.21
CA SER A 73 22.80 4.94 -2.53
C SER A 73 22.26 6.32 -2.92
N GLU A 74 21.17 6.33 -3.71
CA GLU A 74 20.51 7.55 -4.17
C GLU A 74 19.02 7.28 -4.40
N ALA A 75 18.18 8.27 -4.15
CA ALA A 75 16.76 8.27 -4.49
C ALA A 75 16.37 9.62 -5.09
N LYS A 76 15.68 9.58 -6.22
CA LYS A 76 15.05 10.75 -6.84
C LYS A 76 13.54 10.59 -6.79
N LEU A 77 12.86 11.67 -6.39
CA LEU A 77 11.42 11.68 -6.33
C LEU A 77 10.84 11.68 -7.74
N HIS A 78 9.98 10.70 -8.04
CA HIS A 78 9.25 10.70 -9.29
C HIS A 78 8.22 11.85 -9.31
N PRO A 79 7.99 12.54 -10.44
CA PRO A 79 7.10 13.71 -10.52
C PRO A 79 5.69 13.49 -9.95
N LEU A 80 5.12 12.30 -10.12
CA LEU A 80 3.79 11.95 -9.58
C LEU A 80 3.69 12.08 -8.06
N SER A 81 4.78 11.86 -7.34
CA SER A 81 4.77 11.85 -5.87
C SER A 81 4.61 13.24 -5.25
N TYR A 82 4.87 14.32 -5.97
CA TYR A 82 4.72 15.68 -5.42
C TYR A 82 3.28 16.01 -5.07
N ALA A 83 2.34 15.65 -5.92
CA ALA A 83 0.93 15.99 -5.74
C ALA A 83 0.20 15.16 -4.65
N LEU A 84 0.80 14.06 -4.19
CA LEU A 84 0.21 13.22 -3.12
C LEU A 84 0.16 13.94 -1.78
N TYR A 85 1.15 14.79 -1.49
CA TYR A 85 1.34 15.37 -0.15
C TYR A 85 0.63 16.70 0.06
N GLU A 86 -0.13 17.18 -0.91
CA GLU A 86 -0.91 18.42 -0.82
C GLU A 86 -2.30 18.21 -0.17
N ASP A 87 -2.77 16.96 -0.11
CA ASP A 87 -4.11 16.62 0.37
C ASP A 87 -4.05 15.59 1.51
N PRO A 88 -4.48 15.93 2.75
CA PRO A 88 -4.49 15.02 3.89
C PRO A 88 -5.29 13.72 3.63
N ALA A 89 -6.39 13.78 2.86
CA ALA A 89 -7.17 12.60 2.52
C ALA A 89 -6.36 11.65 1.63
N LYS A 90 -5.60 12.17 0.66
CA LYS A 90 -4.71 11.36 -0.18
C LYS A 90 -3.57 10.75 0.62
N ILE A 91 -2.99 11.52 1.57
CA ILE A 91 -1.95 11.01 2.48
C ILE A 91 -2.48 9.83 3.31
N SER A 92 -3.68 9.92 3.88
CA SER A 92 -4.27 8.84 4.67
C SER A 92 -4.52 7.57 3.84
N ILE A 93 -4.95 7.72 2.59
CA ILE A 93 -5.09 6.60 1.64
C ILE A 93 -3.72 5.98 1.32
N CYS A 94 -2.69 6.79 1.08
CA CYS A 94 -1.33 6.29 0.84
C CYS A 94 -0.80 5.49 2.04
N LEU A 95 -1.00 5.97 3.26
CA LEU A 95 -0.64 5.25 4.49
C LEU A 95 -1.37 3.90 4.58
N PHE A 96 -2.66 3.90 4.28
CA PHE A 96 -3.48 2.69 4.29
C PHE A 96 -3.02 1.69 3.22
N MET A 97 -2.86 2.11 1.97
CA MET A 97 -2.39 1.24 0.88
C MET A 97 -1.02 0.63 1.20
N ALA A 98 -0.08 1.44 1.66
CA ALA A 98 1.26 0.99 2.01
C ALA A 98 1.26 -0.03 3.17
N ASP A 99 0.43 0.19 4.20
CA ASP A 99 0.29 -0.73 5.34
C ASP A 99 -0.32 -2.06 4.91
N VAL A 100 -1.37 -2.03 4.05
CA VAL A 100 -1.97 -3.23 3.46
C VAL A 100 -0.93 -4.03 2.66
N VAL A 101 -0.24 -3.38 1.71
CA VAL A 101 0.79 -4.05 0.88
C VAL A 101 1.93 -4.58 1.74
N GLN A 102 2.41 -3.80 2.72
CA GLN A 102 3.49 -4.23 3.61
C GLN A 102 3.15 -5.52 4.37
N LYS A 103 1.89 -5.68 4.80
CA LYS A 103 1.44 -6.79 5.64
C LYS A 103 0.98 -8.02 4.87
N SER A 104 0.50 -7.86 3.65
CA SER A 104 0.00 -8.95 2.82
C SER A 104 1.04 -9.48 1.84
N LEU A 105 2.04 -8.70 1.49
CA LEU A 105 3.07 -9.11 0.54
C LEU A 105 4.25 -9.78 1.26
N GLU A 106 4.29 -11.11 1.24
CA GLU A 106 5.36 -11.89 1.86
C GLU A 106 6.60 -12.04 0.97
N THR A 107 6.42 -11.97 -0.35
CA THR A 107 7.47 -12.32 -1.31
C THR A 107 8.50 -11.20 -1.49
N ARG A 108 9.77 -11.62 -1.54
CA ARG A 108 10.91 -10.78 -1.97
C ARG A 108 11.11 -10.83 -3.49
N ASN A 109 10.25 -11.54 -4.20
CA ASN A 109 10.38 -11.70 -5.65
C ASN A 109 9.81 -10.47 -6.37
N ALA A 110 10.46 -10.11 -7.47
CA ALA A 110 9.95 -9.09 -8.36
C ALA A 110 8.60 -9.53 -8.96
N ASP A 111 7.65 -8.61 -8.97
CA ASP A 111 6.36 -8.75 -9.62
C ASP A 111 6.07 -7.45 -10.37
N THR A 112 6.32 -7.46 -11.66
CA THR A 112 6.20 -6.28 -12.51
C THR A 112 4.74 -5.85 -12.68
N ASP A 113 3.82 -6.81 -12.72
CA ASP A 113 2.39 -6.51 -12.92
C ASP A 113 1.81 -5.86 -11.65
N LEU A 114 2.14 -6.40 -10.48
CA LEU A 114 1.79 -5.79 -9.20
C LEU A 114 2.44 -4.40 -9.05
N PHE A 115 3.71 -4.24 -9.46
CA PHE A 115 4.37 -2.94 -9.41
C PHE A 115 3.64 -1.90 -10.26
N GLN A 116 3.30 -2.24 -11.51
CA GLN A 116 2.55 -1.36 -12.41
C GLN A 116 1.15 -1.05 -11.88
N PHE A 117 0.46 -2.03 -11.30
CA PHE A 117 -0.82 -1.81 -10.63
C PHE A 117 -0.70 -0.76 -9.51
N LEU A 118 0.30 -0.86 -8.64
CA LEU A 118 0.51 0.09 -7.55
C LEU A 118 0.88 1.50 -8.07
N VAL A 119 1.69 1.59 -9.13
CA VAL A 119 1.96 2.87 -9.81
C VAL A 119 0.66 3.48 -10.34
N HIS A 120 -0.18 2.69 -11.01
CA HIS A 120 -1.47 3.14 -11.52
C HIS A 120 -2.42 3.60 -10.39
N CYS A 121 -2.41 2.94 -9.23
CA CYS A 121 -3.14 3.39 -8.06
C CYS A 121 -2.69 4.78 -7.59
N VAL A 122 -1.37 5.03 -7.55
CA VAL A 122 -0.80 6.34 -7.20
C VAL A 122 -1.23 7.40 -8.22
N GLU A 123 -1.12 7.12 -9.52
CA GLU A 123 -1.55 8.03 -10.60
C GLU A 123 -3.03 8.38 -10.49
N SER A 124 -3.88 7.36 -10.32
CA SER A 124 -5.32 7.52 -10.18
C SER A 124 -5.69 8.33 -8.94
N LEU A 125 -5.00 8.12 -7.81
CA LEU A 125 -5.21 8.87 -6.58
C LEU A 125 -4.82 10.34 -6.75
N VAL A 126 -3.70 10.63 -7.43
CA VAL A 126 -3.27 12.01 -7.74
C VAL A 126 -4.32 12.73 -8.56
N GLY A 127 -4.86 12.09 -9.60
CA GLY A 127 -5.88 12.65 -10.50
C GLY A 127 -7.29 12.73 -9.89
N SER A 128 -7.57 12.00 -8.80
CA SER A 128 -8.91 11.91 -8.22
C SER A 128 -9.30 13.16 -7.44
N LYS A 129 -10.54 13.63 -7.69
CA LYS A 129 -11.22 14.65 -6.86
C LYS A 129 -12.12 14.02 -5.80
N GLN A 130 -12.48 12.75 -5.95
CA GLN A 130 -13.35 12.01 -5.05
C GLN A 130 -12.64 10.76 -4.54
N VAL A 131 -12.14 10.83 -3.32
CA VAL A 131 -11.32 9.77 -2.72
C VAL A 131 -12.11 8.80 -1.83
N GLY A 132 -13.40 9.05 -1.61
CA GLY A 132 -14.23 8.31 -0.64
C GLY A 132 -14.46 6.82 -0.93
N LEU A 133 -14.28 6.36 -2.17
CA LEU A 133 -14.36 4.95 -2.54
C LEU A 133 -13.00 4.33 -2.86
N PHE A 134 -11.94 5.15 -2.88
CA PHE A 134 -10.65 4.72 -3.39
C PHE A 134 -10.07 3.55 -2.59
N ALA A 135 -10.14 3.61 -1.26
CA ALA A 135 -9.61 2.54 -0.40
C ALA A 135 -10.35 1.20 -0.59
N LEU A 136 -11.68 1.23 -0.77
CA LEU A 136 -12.49 0.03 -1.07
C LEU A 136 -12.12 -0.55 -2.45
N SER A 137 -12.07 0.31 -3.47
CA SER A 137 -11.69 -0.09 -4.82
C SER A 137 -10.29 -0.69 -4.85
N PHE A 138 -9.33 -0.03 -4.17
CA PHE A 138 -7.96 -0.54 -4.04
C PHE A 138 -7.93 -1.95 -3.44
N LEU A 139 -8.63 -2.21 -2.33
CA LEU A 139 -8.66 -3.54 -1.71
C LEU A 139 -9.20 -4.60 -2.67
N LEU A 140 -10.31 -4.33 -3.36
CA LEU A 140 -10.90 -5.28 -4.30
C LEU A 140 -9.97 -5.57 -5.49
N ASP A 141 -9.34 -4.54 -6.05
CA ASP A 141 -8.45 -4.72 -7.18
C ASP A 141 -7.12 -5.37 -6.76
N TYR A 142 -6.57 -4.98 -5.60
CA TYR A 142 -5.37 -5.59 -5.05
C TYR A 142 -5.56 -7.08 -4.72
N ALA A 143 -6.75 -7.48 -4.23
CA ALA A 143 -7.09 -8.88 -3.97
C ALA A 143 -6.90 -9.79 -5.20
N LYS A 144 -7.10 -9.24 -6.42
CA LYS A 144 -6.91 -9.98 -7.69
C LYS A 144 -5.44 -10.31 -7.91
N PHE A 145 -4.53 -9.36 -7.59
CA PHE A 145 -3.08 -9.55 -7.76
C PHE A 145 -2.49 -10.52 -6.74
N ILE A 146 -3.00 -10.50 -5.50
CA ILE A 146 -2.50 -11.40 -4.45
C ILE A 146 -3.27 -12.74 -4.38
N GLY A 147 -4.19 -12.99 -5.32
CA GLY A 147 -4.85 -14.28 -5.50
C GLY A 147 -5.94 -14.62 -4.48
N ILE A 148 -6.48 -13.63 -3.77
CA ILE A 148 -7.56 -13.84 -2.79
C ILE A 148 -8.92 -13.31 -3.24
N TYR A 149 -9.03 -12.75 -4.46
CA TYR A 149 -10.31 -12.24 -4.94
C TYR A 149 -11.33 -13.40 -5.10
N PRO A 150 -12.54 -13.28 -4.54
CA PRO A 150 -13.54 -14.35 -4.56
C PRO A 150 -14.25 -14.40 -5.93
N TYR A 151 -13.61 -14.97 -6.94
CA TYR A 151 -14.19 -15.11 -8.29
C TYR A 151 -15.42 -16.00 -8.30
N ASP A 152 -15.43 -17.06 -7.50
CA ASP A 152 -16.61 -17.90 -7.25
C ASP A 152 -17.18 -17.61 -5.86
N GLU A 153 -18.29 -16.85 -5.86
CA GLU A 153 -18.96 -16.44 -4.63
C GLU A 153 -19.60 -17.65 -3.91
N GLN A 154 -19.94 -18.72 -4.63
CA GLN A 154 -20.62 -19.91 -4.07
C GLN A 154 -19.61 -20.85 -3.40
N GLU A 155 -18.41 -20.95 -3.95
CA GLU A 155 -17.34 -21.79 -3.40
C GLU A 155 -16.53 -21.10 -2.29
N ASN A 156 -16.71 -19.78 -2.09
CA ASN A 156 -15.97 -19.04 -1.07
C ASN A 156 -16.55 -19.29 0.33
N GLU A 157 -15.88 -20.13 1.13
CA GLU A 157 -16.30 -20.51 2.47
C GLU A 157 -16.50 -19.29 3.38
N TRP A 158 -15.58 -18.31 3.36
CA TRP A 158 -15.68 -17.12 4.21
C TRP A 158 -16.99 -16.34 3.93
N ILE A 159 -17.34 -16.14 2.65
CA ILE A 159 -18.58 -15.48 2.25
C ILE A 159 -19.79 -16.30 2.73
N ASN A 160 -19.71 -17.62 2.65
CA ASN A 160 -20.82 -18.50 3.03
C ASN A 160 -21.09 -18.52 4.55
N TYR A 161 -20.11 -18.22 5.39
CA TYR A 161 -20.26 -18.08 6.84
C TYR A 161 -20.77 -16.69 7.28
N LEU A 162 -20.87 -15.70 6.38
CA LEU A 162 -21.38 -14.39 6.74
C LEU A 162 -22.90 -14.44 7.04
N PRO A 163 -23.39 -13.62 8.01
CA PRO A 163 -24.81 -13.32 8.16
C PRO A 163 -25.40 -12.78 6.85
N ASN A 164 -26.69 -13.06 6.58
CA ASN A 164 -27.32 -12.76 5.30
C ASN A 164 -27.22 -11.27 4.88
N ASP A 165 -27.37 -10.35 5.84
CA ASP A 165 -27.24 -8.90 5.59
C ASP A 165 -25.81 -8.51 5.20
N LYS A 166 -24.81 -9.05 5.88
CA LYS A 166 -23.38 -8.83 5.58
C LYS A 166 -22.97 -9.51 4.27
N LYS A 167 -23.48 -10.71 4.00
CA LYS A 167 -23.28 -11.42 2.73
C LYS A 167 -23.83 -10.59 1.57
N ALA A 168 -25.07 -10.10 1.66
CA ALA A 168 -25.68 -9.27 0.63
C ALA A 168 -24.86 -7.99 0.37
N LEU A 169 -24.39 -7.32 1.43
CA LEU A 169 -23.53 -6.14 1.30
C LEU A 169 -22.21 -6.48 0.61
N PHE A 170 -21.53 -7.57 1.02
CA PHE A 170 -20.27 -7.98 0.44
C PHE A 170 -20.41 -8.29 -1.05
N LEU A 171 -21.45 -9.03 -1.44
CA LEU A 171 -21.75 -9.31 -2.84
C LEU A 171 -22.08 -8.04 -3.66
N THR A 172 -22.78 -7.08 -3.05
CA THR A 172 -23.01 -5.77 -3.69
C THR A 172 -21.70 -5.03 -3.92
N MET A 173 -20.77 -5.07 -2.98
CA MET A 173 -19.44 -4.46 -3.14
C MET A 173 -18.66 -5.07 -4.30
N LEU A 174 -18.66 -6.39 -4.45
CA LEU A 174 -17.98 -7.07 -5.56
C LEU A 174 -18.54 -6.67 -6.93
N ARG A 175 -19.82 -6.36 -7.01
CA ARG A 175 -20.53 -6.05 -8.27
C ARG A 175 -20.56 -4.56 -8.58
N ASN A 176 -20.81 -3.71 -7.59
CA ASN A 176 -20.98 -2.27 -7.79
C ASN A 176 -20.74 -1.45 -6.52
N LEU A 177 -19.52 -0.99 -6.32
CA LEU A 177 -19.16 -0.10 -5.19
C LEU A 177 -19.93 1.22 -5.18
N GLN A 178 -20.34 1.73 -6.33
CA GLN A 178 -21.05 3.02 -6.44
C GLN A 178 -22.48 2.95 -5.88
N ALA A 179 -23.05 1.75 -5.76
CA ALA A 179 -24.39 1.55 -5.19
C ALA A 179 -24.45 1.75 -3.67
N LEU A 180 -23.28 1.77 -2.98
CA LEU A 180 -23.21 1.83 -1.53
C LEU A 180 -23.46 3.24 -0.98
N ASN A 181 -24.31 3.34 0.03
CA ASN A 181 -24.43 4.54 0.86
C ASN A 181 -23.25 4.68 1.85
N SER A 182 -23.18 5.80 2.59
CA SER A 182 -22.07 6.08 3.51
C SER A 182 -21.94 5.04 4.65
N SER A 183 -23.05 4.54 5.20
CA SER A 183 -23.04 3.50 6.24
C SER A 183 -22.53 2.17 5.69
N GLU A 184 -23.00 1.79 4.50
CA GLU A 184 -22.59 0.57 3.80
C GLU A 184 -21.12 0.59 3.41
N LYS A 185 -20.56 1.74 2.99
CA LYS A 185 -19.12 1.89 2.73
C LYS A 185 -18.29 1.63 3.98
N ARG A 186 -18.72 2.13 5.14
CA ARG A 186 -18.03 1.90 6.42
C ARG A 186 -18.07 0.42 6.81
N THR A 187 -19.25 -0.21 6.78
CA THR A 187 -19.42 -1.64 7.07
C THR A 187 -18.67 -2.49 6.05
N GLY A 188 -18.71 -2.11 4.78
CA GLY A 188 -17.99 -2.77 3.70
C GLY A 188 -16.47 -2.75 3.88
N MET A 189 -15.91 -1.62 4.34
CA MET A 189 -14.49 -1.53 4.68
C MET A 189 -14.12 -2.52 5.79
N GLN A 190 -14.93 -2.59 6.86
CA GLN A 190 -14.71 -3.54 7.95
C GLN A 190 -14.77 -5.00 7.46
N LEU A 191 -15.73 -5.32 6.60
CA LEU A 191 -15.87 -6.66 6.02
C LEU A 191 -14.69 -7.03 5.13
N LEU A 192 -14.20 -6.11 4.28
CA LEU A 192 -13.02 -6.37 3.47
C LEU A 192 -11.77 -6.56 4.32
N ILE A 193 -11.57 -5.77 5.36
CA ILE A 193 -10.46 -5.97 6.29
C ILE A 193 -10.55 -7.33 6.97
N GLN A 194 -11.74 -7.75 7.45
CA GLN A 194 -11.96 -9.09 8.03
C GLN A 194 -11.67 -10.19 7.01
N TYR A 195 -12.05 -9.99 5.74
CA TYR A 195 -11.72 -10.92 4.66
C TYR A 195 -10.21 -11.05 4.46
N TYR A 196 -9.47 -9.94 4.43
CA TYR A 196 -8.02 -9.97 4.34
C TYR A 196 -7.36 -10.62 5.57
N GLN A 197 -7.89 -10.39 6.78
CA GLN A 197 -7.40 -11.01 8.02
C GLN A 197 -7.48 -12.54 7.99
N HIS A 198 -8.44 -13.10 7.27
CA HIS A 198 -8.55 -14.54 7.08
C HIS A 198 -7.32 -15.14 6.38
N PHE A 199 -6.70 -14.40 5.47
CA PHE A 199 -5.50 -14.83 4.73
C PHE A 199 -4.19 -14.33 5.35
N PHE A 200 -4.21 -13.15 5.96
CA PHE A 200 -3.03 -12.45 6.46
C PHE A 200 -3.22 -12.02 7.92
N PRO A 201 -2.73 -12.82 8.90
CA PRO A 201 -2.89 -12.49 10.33
C PRO A 201 -2.35 -11.10 10.73
N GLY A 202 -1.30 -10.60 10.06
CA GLY A 202 -0.75 -9.26 10.29
C GLY A 202 -1.72 -8.09 10.03
N MET A 203 -2.84 -8.34 9.34
CA MET A 203 -3.87 -7.34 9.04
C MET A 203 -4.73 -6.94 10.25
N GLU A 204 -4.65 -7.63 11.38
CA GLU A 204 -5.37 -7.27 12.61
C GLU A 204 -4.95 -5.90 13.17
N ASN A 205 -3.72 -5.47 12.88
CA ASN A 205 -3.11 -4.26 13.42
C ASN A 205 -2.88 -3.19 12.34
N LEU A 206 -3.88 -2.89 11.52
CA LEU A 206 -3.83 -1.81 10.53
C LEU A 206 -4.01 -0.44 11.19
N LYS A 207 -2.94 0.14 11.71
CA LYS A 207 -2.97 1.48 12.35
C LYS A 207 -3.41 2.59 11.40
N SER A 208 -3.15 2.42 10.12
CA SER A 208 -3.55 3.34 9.06
C SER A 208 -5.07 3.38 8.85
N LEU A 209 -5.80 2.34 9.25
CA LEU A 209 -7.26 2.30 9.15
C LEU A 209 -7.93 3.30 10.09
N ASP A 210 -7.38 3.51 11.30
CA ASP A 210 -7.88 4.50 12.25
C ASP A 210 -7.74 5.91 11.68
N VAL A 211 -6.56 6.23 11.12
CA VAL A 211 -6.28 7.52 10.46
C VAL A 211 -7.22 7.73 9.27
N LEU A 212 -7.42 6.70 8.44
CA LEU A 212 -8.33 6.77 7.31
C LEU A 212 -9.76 7.05 7.77
N THR A 213 -10.22 6.39 8.83
CA THR A 213 -11.57 6.54 9.36
C THR A 213 -11.79 7.96 9.94
N GLU A 214 -10.83 8.51 10.67
CA GLU A 214 -10.91 9.87 11.21
C GLU A 214 -11.01 10.91 10.10
N VAL A 215 -10.14 10.84 9.11
CA VAL A 215 -10.11 11.81 7.99
C VAL A 215 -11.42 11.80 7.17
N PHE A 216 -12.05 10.62 7.00
CA PHE A 216 -13.31 10.49 6.25
C PHE A 216 -14.57 10.66 7.11
N SER A 217 -14.42 10.87 8.43
CA SER A 217 -15.53 11.15 9.35
C SER A 217 -15.68 12.65 9.68
N ALA A 218 -14.65 13.45 9.39
CA ALA A 218 -14.62 14.90 9.55
C ALA A 218 -15.22 15.60 8.33
#